data_a68aa4cc159066594c14990a1c673ac2
#
_entry.id   a68aa4cc159066594c14990a1c673ac2
#
_cell.length_a   1.000
_cell.length_b   1.000
_cell.length_c   1.000
_cell.angle_alpha   90.00
_cell.angle_beta   90.00
_cell.angle_gamma   90.00
#
_symmetry.space_group_name_H-M   'P 1'
#
loop_
_entity.id
_entity.type
_entity.pdbx_description
1 polymer ?
#
loop_
_entity_poly.entity_id
_entity_poly.type
_entity_poly.pdbx_seq_one_letter_code
_entity_poly.pdbx_strand_id
1 'polypeptide(L)'
;MLENLRFYAEEEGKPINAEKGTPEYDEAAKEMKIRQVEFAKKLASYADVYVNDAFGTAHRKHASTAVIADYFDAGHKMLGFLMEKEVNAIDNVLKNAQHPFTAIIGGSKVSSKLGVIKNLLDKVDNLIIGGGMGYTFIKAQGGKIGQSLHEDELMPEALNVMAAAKEKGVNPVSYTHLRAHET
;
A
#
# COMPACT_ATOMS: atom_id res chain seq x y z
N MET A 1 -29.91 -3.12 -2.59
CA MET A 1 -28.65 -3.33 -1.85
C MET A 1 -28.26 -4.78 -2.02
N LEU A 2 -27.00 -5.05 -2.39
CA LEU A 2 -26.48 -6.43 -2.48
C LEU A 2 -25.97 -6.88 -1.12
N GLU A 3 -25.82 -8.19 -0.93
CA GLU A 3 -25.15 -8.75 0.23
C GLU A 3 -23.61 -8.55 0.16
N ASN A 4 -22.88 -9.02 1.16
CA ASN A 4 -21.43 -8.91 1.19
C ASN A 4 -20.80 -9.67 0.02
N LEU A 5 -20.21 -8.93 -0.93
CA LEU A 5 -19.62 -9.51 -2.14
C LEU A 5 -18.41 -10.40 -1.86
N ARG A 6 -17.77 -10.29 -0.69
CA ARG A 6 -16.66 -11.18 -0.30
C ARG A 6 -17.08 -12.61 0.03
N PHE A 7 -18.36 -12.92 0.04
CA PHE A 7 -18.84 -14.30 0.02
C PHE A 7 -18.54 -15.00 -1.31
N TYR A 8 -18.25 -14.23 -2.34
CA TYR A 8 -17.86 -14.72 -3.66
C TYR A 8 -16.35 -14.59 -3.85
N ALA A 9 -15.68 -15.69 -4.19
CA ALA A 9 -14.23 -15.70 -4.40
C ALA A 9 -13.79 -14.79 -5.54
N GLU A 10 -14.67 -14.60 -6.51
CA GLU A 10 -14.51 -13.73 -7.66
C GLU A 10 -14.30 -12.26 -7.27
N GLU A 11 -14.84 -11.84 -6.13
CA GLU A 11 -14.65 -10.48 -5.63
C GLU A 11 -13.16 -10.17 -5.40
N GLU A 12 -12.45 -11.06 -4.71
CA GLU A 12 -11.02 -10.88 -4.49
C GLU A 12 -10.16 -11.36 -5.67
N GLY A 13 -10.68 -12.22 -6.52
CA GLY A 13 -9.98 -12.75 -7.69
C GLY A 13 -8.78 -13.64 -7.33
N LYS A 14 -8.84 -14.29 -6.16
CA LYS A 14 -7.79 -15.19 -5.67
C LYS A 14 -8.27 -16.64 -5.70
N PRO A 15 -7.43 -17.59 -6.18
CA PRO A 15 -7.76 -19.00 -6.12
C PRO A 15 -8.05 -19.45 -4.69
N ILE A 16 -9.04 -20.32 -4.55
CA ILE A 16 -9.31 -21.05 -3.31
C ILE A 16 -8.70 -22.45 -3.48
N ASN A 17 -8.09 -22.97 -2.43
CA ASN A 17 -7.56 -24.35 -2.39
C ASN A 17 -6.35 -24.64 -3.29
N ALA A 18 -5.55 -23.65 -3.64
CA ALA A 18 -4.28 -23.84 -4.34
C ALA A 18 -3.14 -23.15 -3.57
N GLU A 19 -1.99 -23.81 -3.43
CA GLU A 19 -0.84 -23.27 -2.73
C GLU A 19 -0.05 -22.35 -3.65
N LYS A 20 0.22 -21.13 -3.18
CA LYS A 20 0.94 -20.10 -3.95
C LYS A 20 2.36 -20.55 -4.30
N GLY A 21 2.69 -20.46 -5.58
CA GLY A 21 4.01 -20.86 -6.11
C GLY A 21 4.01 -22.25 -6.75
N THR A 22 2.86 -22.89 -6.90
CA THR A 22 2.69 -24.15 -7.64
C THR A 22 2.09 -23.90 -9.02
N PRO A 23 2.34 -24.79 -10.03
CA PRO A 23 1.73 -24.68 -11.34
C PRO A 23 0.19 -24.72 -11.28
N GLU A 24 -0.36 -25.50 -10.37
CA GLU A 24 -1.80 -25.61 -10.11
C GLU A 24 -2.39 -24.28 -9.63
N TYR A 25 -1.64 -23.53 -8.83
CA TYR A 25 -2.05 -22.18 -8.42
C TYR A 25 -2.10 -21.22 -9.61
N ASP A 26 -1.12 -21.29 -10.50
CA ASP A 26 -1.05 -20.40 -11.66
C ASP A 26 -2.19 -20.66 -12.66
N GLU A 27 -2.59 -21.91 -12.83
CA GLU A 27 -3.74 -22.28 -13.66
C GLU A 27 -5.06 -21.85 -13.02
N ALA A 28 -5.25 -22.15 -11.75
CA ALA A 28 -6.41 -21.71 -10.99
C ALA A 28 -6.52 -20.17 -10.91
N ALA A 29 -5.40 -19.45 -10.87
CA ALA A 29 -5.39 -18.00 -10.89
C ALA A 29 -5.84 -17.42 -12.23
N LYS A 30 -5.49 -18.06 -13.35
CA LYS A 30 -5.97 -17.66 -14.68
C LYS A 30 -7.48 -17.87 -14.81
N GLU A 31 -7.97 -19.03 -14.38
CA GLU A 31 -9.41 -19.31 -14.38
C GLU A 31 -10.17 -18.34 -13.49
N MET A 32 -9.68 -18.12 -12.25
CA MET A 32 -10.29 -17.18 -11.32
C MET A 32 -10.34 -15.77 -11.90
N LYS A 33 -9.34 -15.37 -12.69
CA LYS A 33 -9.31 -14.07 -13.35
C LYS A 33 -10.43 -13.92 -14.37
N ILE A 34 -10.73 -14.97 -15.12
CA ILE A 34 -11.86 -14.99 -16.08
C ILE A 34 -13.17 -14.85 -15.31
N ARG A 35 -13.36 -15.65 -14.25
CA ARG A 35 -14.55 -15.60 -13.39
C ARG A 35 -14.72 -14.22 -12.73
N GLN A 36 -13.63 -13.59 -12.28
CA GLN A 36 -13.65 -12.23 -11.73
C GLN A 36 -14.17 -11.21 -12.75
N VAL A 37 -13.73 -11.32 -13.98
CA VAL A 37 -14.18 -10.44 -15.07
C VAL A 37 -15.66 -10.64 -15.37
N GLU A 38 -16.14 -11.87 -15.44
CA GLU A 38 -17.56 -12.19 -15.65
C GLU A 38 -18.44 -11.69 -14.49
N PHE A 39 -17.95 -11.85 -13.25
CA PHE A 39 -18.62 -11.35 -12.06
C PHE A 39 -18.73 -9.82 -12.08
N ALA A 40 -17.66 -9.11 -12.41
CA ALA A 40 -17.64 -7.67 -12.53
C ALA A 40 -18.60 -7.17 -13.65
N LYS A 41 -18.62 -7.85 -14.79
CA LYS A 41 -19.56 -7.57 -15.89
C LYS A 41 -21.02 -7.74 -15.47
N LYS A 42 -21.31 -8.80 -14.71
CA LYS A 42 -22.65 -9.02 -14.17
C LYS A 42 -23.04 -7.92 -13.18
N LEU A 43 -22.15 -7.50 -12.30
CA LEU A 43 -22.42 -6.39 -11.38
C LEU A 43 -22.67 -5.09 -12.14
N ALA A 44 -21.87 -4.79 -13.16
CA ALA A 44 -22.04 -3.60 -13.99
C ALA A 44 -23.39 -3.56 -14.71
N SER A 45 -23.97 -4.72 -15.08
CA SER A 45 -25.27 -4.78 -15.75
C SER A 45 -26.46 -4.35 -14.86
N TYR A 46 -26.25 -4.09 -13.59
CA TYR A 46 -27.31 -3.68 -12.65
C TYR A 46 -27.51 -2.17 -12.58
N ALA A 47 -26.65 -1.36 -13.18
CA ALA A 47 -26.71 0.08 -13.11
C ALA A 47 -26.12 0.75 -14.36
N ASP A 48 -26.55 1.99 -14.60
CA ASP A 48 -26.10 2.79 -15.75
C ASP A 48 -24.87 3.64 -15.39
N VAL A 49 -24.59 3.84 -14.10
CA VAL A 49 -23.49 4.67 -13.59
C VAL A 49 -22.78 3.95 -12.45
N TYR A 50 -21.47 4.06 -12.43
CA TYR A 50 -20.63 3.53 -11.37
C TYR A 50 -19.98 4.66 -10.56
N VAL A 51 -20.17 4.63 -9.25
CA VAL A 51 -19.51 5.55 -8.32
C VAL A 51 -18.70 4.75 -7.31
N ASN A 52 -17.38 5.00 -7.25
CA ASN A 52 -16.53 4.40 -6.23
C ASN A 52 -16.28 5.40 -5.09
N ASP A 53 -16.82 5.11 -3.92
CA ASP A 53 -16.62 5.89 -2.70
C ASP A 53 -15.97 5.08 -1.57
N ALA A 54 -15.33 3.95 -1.92
CA ALA A 54 -14.73 3.00 -0.99
C ALA A 54 -13.23 3.21 -0.84
N PHE A 55 -12.79 4.28 -0.18
CA PHE A 55 -11.37 4.61 0.00
C PHE A 55 -10.59 3.50 0.70
N GLY A 56 -11.16 2.87 1.73
CA GLY A 56 -10.50 1.79 2.47
C GLY A 56 -10.11 0.56 1.65
N THR A 57 -10.73 0.36 0.48
CA THR A 57 -10.43 -0.74 -0.46
C THR A 57 -9.74 -0.27 -1.74
N ALA A 58 -9.43 1.01 -1.88
CA ALA A 58 -8.86 1.60 -3.10
C ALA A 58 -7.52 0.98 -3.53
N HIS A 59 -6.76 0.43 -2.58
CA HIS A 59 -5.49 -0.25 -2.81
C HIS A 59 -5.63 -1.69 -3.33
N ARG A 60 -6.86 -2.19 -3.51
CA ARG A 60 -7.16 -3.58 -3.90
C ARG A 60 -7.83 -3.64 -5.27
N LYS A 61 -7.35 -4.52 -6.13
CA LYS A 61 -7.96 -4.76 -7.44
C LYS A 61 -9.09 -5.80 -7.34
N HIS A 62 -10.14 -5.47 -6.58
CA HIS A 62 -11.33 -6.30 -6.44
C HIS A 62 -12.28 -6.14 -7.64
N ALA A 63 -13.20 -7.08 -7.82
CA ALA A 63 -14.19 -7.02 -8.90
C ALA A 63 -15.04 -5.76 -8.80
N SER A 64 -15.60 -5.48 -7.63
CA SER A 64 -16.53 -4.35 -7.40
C SER A 64 -15.84 -2.99 -7.27
N THR A 65 -14.53 -2.91 -6.99
CA THR A 65 -13.84 -1.64 -6.76
C THR A 65 -12.93 -1.20 -7.90
N ALA A 66 -12.49 -2.13 -8.73
CA ALA A 66 -11.56 -1.83 -9.83
C ALA A 66 -12.02 -2.41 -11.16
N VAL A 67 -12.24 -3.74 -11.22
CA VAL A 67 -12.52 -4.42 -12.50
C VAL A 67 -13.85 -3.96 -13.10
N ILE A 68 -14.86 -3.67 -12.27
CA ILE A 68 -16.16 -3.17 -12.70
C ILE A 68 -16.07 -1.86 -13.48
N ALA A 69 -15.10 -0.99 -13.16
CA ALA A 69 -14.95 0.30 -13.84
C ALA A 69 -14.60 0.18 -15.33
N ASP A 70 -14.07 -0.98 -15.76
CA ASP A 70 -13.77 -1.26 -17.16
C ASP A 70 -15.04 -1.43 -18.02
N TYR A 71 -16.20 -1.61 -17.39
CA TYR A 71 -17.51 -1.79 -18.06
C TYR A 71 -18.35 -0.50 -18.13
N PHE A 72 -17.80 0.61 -17.69
CA PHE A 72 -18.42 1.94 -17.82
C PHE A 72 -17.50 2.85 -18.61
N ASP A 73 -18.07 3.66 -19.48
CA ASP A 73 -17.33 4.71 -20.18
C ASP A 73 -16.91 5.85 -19.22
N ALA A 74 -16.14 6.80 -19.72
CA ALA A 74 -15.61 7.89 -18.92
C ALA A 74 -16.68 8.83 -18.34
N GLY A 75 -17.86 8.91 -18.95
CA GLY A 75 -18.97 9.74 -18.49
C GLY A 75 -19.83 9.05 -17.42
N HIS A 76 -19.73 7.75 -17.30
CA HIS A 76 -20.57 6.94 -16.42
C HIS A 76 -19.79 6.25 -15.28
N LYS A 77 -18.53 6.63 -15.04
CA LYS A 77 -17.75 6.23 -13.88
C LYS A 77 -17.06 7.39 -13.22
N MET A 78 -17.17 7.46 -11.91
CA MET A 78 -16.62 8.58 -11.15
C MET A 78 -16.24 8.18 -9.73
N LEU A 79 -15.47 9.03 -9.06
CA LEU A 79 -15.22 8.93 -7.64
C LEU A 79 -16.40 9.52 -6.86
N GLY A 80 -16.73 8.94 -5.73
CA GLY A 80 -17.65 9.55 -4.78
C GLY A 80 -16.96 10.63 -3.97
N PHE A 81 -17.74 11.40 -3.22
CA PHE A 81 -17.25 12.57 -2.47
C PHE A 81 -16.19 12.23 -1.42
N LEU A 82 -16.28 11.07 -0.78
CA LEU A 82 -15.25 10.64 0.17
C LEU A 82 -13.95 10.35 -0.54
N MET A 83 -13.99 9.57 -1.61
CA MET A 83 -12.81 9.25 -2.42
C MET A 83 -12.15 10.50 -2.99
N GLU A 84 -12.95 11.42 -3.53
CA GLU A 84 -12.46 12.71 -4.05
C GLU A 84 -11.75 13.52 -2.96
N LYS A 85 -12.36 13.63 -1.78
CA LYS A 85 -11.79 14.35 -0.64
C LYS A 85 -10.45 13.74 -0.20
N GLU A 86 -10.37 12.42 -0.09
CA GLU A 86 -9.15 11.71 0.31
C GLU A 86 -8.03 11.85 -0.73
N VAL A 87 -8.37 11.68 -2.02
CA VAL A 87 -7.40 11.85 -3.12
C VAL A 87 -6.88 13.28 -3.16
N ASN A 88 -7.78 14.28 -3.07
CA ASN A 88 -7.39 15.68 -3.07
C ASN A 88 -6.54 16.05 -1.84
N ALA A 89 -6.83 15.48 -0.67
CA ALA A 89 -6.04 15.70 0.54
C ALA A 89 -4.61 15.18 0.37
N ILE A 90 -4.45 13.96 -0.17
CA ILE A 90 -3.13 13.37 -0.45
C ILE A 90 -2.39 14.18 -1.52
N ASP A 91 -3.07 14.55 -2.60
CA ASP A 91 -2.49 15.35 -3.68
C ASP A 91 -1.99 16.72 -3.18
N ASN A 92 -2.79 17.38 -2.34
CA ASN A 92 -2.41 18.67 -1.74
C ASN A 92 -1.17 18.54 -0.86
N VAL A 93 -1.10 17.48 -0.03
CA VAL A 93 0.08 17.22 0.80
C VAL A 93 1.32 16.97 -0.06
N LEU A 94 1.18 16.25 -1.18
CA LEU A 94 2.31 15.91 -2.04
C LEU A 94 2.77 17.05 -2.97
N LYS A 95 1.84 17.92 -3.39
CA LYS A 95 2.11 19.01 -4.36
C LYS A 95 2.35 20.35 -3.69
N ASN A 96 1.69 20.60 -2.57
CA ASN A 96 1.66 21.90 -1.90
C ASN A 96 2.02 21.76 -0.40
N ALA A 97 2.94 20.86 -0.06
CA ALA A 97 3.39 20.68 1.32
C ALA A 97 3.86 21.99 1.93
N GLN A 98 3.37 22.31 3.12
CA GLN A 98 3.92 23.40 3.92
C GLN A 98 5.16 22.88 4.64
N HIS A 99 6.25 23.65 4.60
CA HIS A 99 7.49 23.34 5.30
C HIS A 99 7.54 23.98 6.69
N PRO A 100 8.08 23.27 7.72
CA PRO A 100 8.72 21.96 7.60
C PRO A 100 7.69 20.81 7.44
N PHE A 101 7.87 19.99 6.42
CA PHE A 101 7.03 18.80 6.18
C PHE A 101 7.67 17.57 6.81
N THR A 102 6.97 16.95 7.73
CA THR A 102 7.40 15.71 8.40
C THR A 102 6.55 14.54 7.96
N ALA A 103 7.17 13.54 7.36
CA ALA A 103 6.50 12.28 7.06
C ALA A 103 6.84 11.20 8.10
N ILE A 104 5.83 10.41 8.47
CA ILE A 104 5.97 9.27 9.37
C ILE A 104 5.63 8.01 8.58
N ILE A 105 6.58 7.11 8.44
CA ILE A 105 6.37 5.81 7.79
C ILE A 105 6.57 4.71 8.79
N GLY A 106 5.59 3.82 8.88
CA GLY A 106 5.64 2.62 9.73
C GLY A 106 5.25 1.36 8.96
N GLY A 107 5.74 0.25 9.44
CA GLY A 107 5.43 -1.07 8.88
C GLY A 107 6.35 -2.14 9.45
N SER A 108 6.09 -3.41 9.11
CA SER A 108 6.91 -4.53 9.55
C SER A 108 8.17 -4.72 8.69
N LYS A 109 8.09 -4.43 7.38
CA LYS A 109 9.14 -4.72 6.40
C LYS A 109 9.53 -3.48 5.58
N VAL A 110 10.85 -3.24 5.46
CA VAL A 110 11.43 -2.20 4.61
C VAL A 110 11.14 -2.48 3.14
N SER A 111 11.24 -3.75 2.71
CA SER A 111 11.02 -4.20 1.33
C SER A 111 9.71 -3.67 0.74
N SER A 112 8.65 -3.64 1.55
CA SER A 112 7.33 -3.20 1.11
C SER A 112 7.18 -1.67 0.97
N LYS A 113 8.09 -0.87 1.54
CA LYS A 113 7.99 0.59 1.64
C LYS A 113 9.17 1.34 1.01
N LEU A 114 10.19 0.64 0.56
CA LEU A 114 11.43 1.25 0.05
C LEU A 114 11.18 2.26 -1.07
N GLY A 115 10.29 1.94 -2.02
CA GLY A 115 9.93 2.87 -3.10
C GLY A 115 9.23 4.14 -2.59
N VAL A 116 8.35 4.00 -1.61
CA VAL A 116 7.67 5.15 -0.99
C VAL A 116 8.68 6.01 -0.23
N ILE A 117 9.59 5.40 0.53
CA ILE A 117 10.64 6.10 1.27
C ILE A 117 11.49 6.93 0.31
N LYS A 118 12.01 6.31 -0.76
CA LYS A 118 12.84 6.99 -1.77
C LYS A 118 12.11 8.19 -2.41
N ASN A 119 10.84 8.04 -2.74
CA ASN A 119 10.04 9.11 -3.33
C ASN A 119 9.75 10.28 -2.36
N LEU A 120 9.67 9.99 -1.06
CA LEU A 120 9.43 11.02 -0.05
C LEU A 120 10.67 11.87 0.23
N LEU A 121 11.87 11.33 0.07
CA LEU A 121 13.11 12.09 0.31
C LEU A 121 13.23 13.37 -0.55
N ASP A 122 12.50 13.46 -1.65
CA ASP A 122 12.48 14.66 -2.49
C ASP A 122 11.44 15.70 -2.05
N LYS A 123 10.65 15.40 -1.01
CA LYS A 123 9.47 16.20 -0.66
C LYS A 123 9.43 16.61 0.81
N VAL A 124 10.16 15.93 1.67
CA VAL A 124 10.05 16.09 3.13
C VAL A 124 11.29 16.72 3.72
N ASP A 125 11.13 17.45 4.83
CA ASP A 125 12.25 17.96 5.63
C ASP A 125 12.65 16.95 6.71
N ASN A 126 11.68 16.22 7.26
CA ASN A 126 11.91 15.19 8.25
C ASN A 126 11.23 13.88 7.85
N LEU A 127 11.92 12.78 8.03
CA LEU A 127 11.39 11.44 7.79
C LEU A 127 11.52 10.59 9.06
N ILE A 128 10.38 10.22 9.65
CA ILE A 128 10.34 9.35 10.82
C ILE A 128 10.05 7.93 10.35
N ILE A 129 10.97 7.01 10.63
CA ILE A 129 10.84 5.59 10.30
C ILE A 129 10.51 4.83 11.58
N GLY A 130 9.27 4.32 11.65
CA GLY A 130 8.72 3.61 12.81
C GLY A 130 8.33 2.17 12.52
N GLY A 131 7.84 1.49 13.55
CA GLY A 131 7.44 0.07 13.46
C GLY A 131 8.61 -0.88 13.29
N GLY A 132 8.31 -2.13 12.92
CA GLY A 132 9.32 -3.20 12.77
C GLY A 132 10.41 -2.89 11.76
N MET A 133 10.10 -2.14 10.70
CA MET A 133 11.08 -1.73 9.70
C MET A 133 12.19 -0.84 10.30
N GLY A 134 11.91 -0.07 11.36
CA GLY A 134 12.90 0.76 12.03
C GLY A 134 14.09 -0.06 12.57
N TYR A 135 13.86 -1.29 12.98
CA TYR A 135 14.94 -2.17 13.48
C TYR A 135 15.96 -2.52 12.39
N THR A 136 15.54 -2.66 11.13
CA THR A 136 16.48 -2.87 10.02
C THR A 136 17.42 -1.66 9.86
N PHE A 137 16.90 -0.43 9.98
CA PHE A 137 17.72 0.79 9.94
C PHE A 137 18.65 0.90 11.14
N ILE A 138 18.17 0.58 12.35
CA ILE A 138 18.99 0.61 13.57
C ILE A 138 20.14 -0.39 13.46
N LYS A 139 19.84 -1.64 13.03
CA LYS A 139 20.87 -2.68 12.86
C LYS A 139 21.89 -2.30 11.78
N ALA A 140 21.43 -1.75 10.67
CA ALA A 140 22.31 -1.29 9.59
C ALA A 140 23.29 -0.21 10.05
N GLN A 141 22.92 0.60 11.04
CA GLN A 141 23.78 1.61 11.67
C GLN A 141 24.63 1.06 12.83
N GLY A 142 24.65 -0.27 13.04
CA GLY A 142 25.43 -0.92 14.11
C GLY A 142 24.73 -0.94 15.47
N GLY A 143 23.45 -0.56 15.54
CA GLY A 143 22.64 -0.61 16.75
C GLY A 143 22.26 -2.05 17.15
N LYS A 144 22.00 -2.26 18.44
CA LYS A 144 21.55 -3.54 18.97
C LYS A 144 20.02 -3.59 18.98
N ILE A 145 19.44 -4.61 18.37
CA ILE A 145 17.99 -4.78 18.20
C ILE A 145 17.43 -6.03 18.91
N GLY A 146 18.28 -6.79 19.62
CA GLY A 146 17.86 -8.04 20.25
C GLY A 146 17.31 -9.04 19.24
N GLN A 147 16.15 -9.61 19.54
CA GLN A 147 15.41 -10.55 18.68
C GLN A 147 14.34 -9.85 17.82
N SER A 148 14.40 -8.53 17.66
CA SER A 148 13.40 -7.79 16.89
C SER A 148 13.41 -8.19 15.42
N LEU A 149 12.23 -8.15 14.80
CA LEU A 149 12.05 -8.43 13.37
C LEU A 149 12.87 -7.45 12.53
N HIS A 150 13.66 -7.95 11.60
CA HIS A 150 14.47 -7.14 10.68
C HIS A 150 14.72 -7.90 9.37
N GLU A 151 15.23 -7.19 8.36
CA GLU A 151 15.55 -7.74 7.04
C GLU A 151 17.04 -7.51 6.76
N ASP A 152 17.89 -8.53 7.00
CA ASP A 152 19.36 -8.43 6.83
C ASP A 152 19.75 -8.10 5.39
N GLU A 153 19.04 -8.65 4.42
CA GLU A 153 19.28 -8.43 2.98
C GLU A 153 19.09 -6.96 2.57
N LEU A 154 18.30 -6.20 3.36
CA LEU A 154 18.01 -4.80 3.08
C LEU A 154 18.82 -3.81 3.90
N MET A 155 19.75 -4.26 4.72
CA MET A 155 20.63 -3.36 5.47
C MET A 155 21.46 -2.44 4.55
N PRO A 156 22.03 -2.91 3.41
CA PRO A 156 22.71 -2.00 2.48
C PRO A 156 21.78 -0.92 1.91
N GLU A 157 20.55 -1.28 1.56
CA GLU A 157 19.56 -0.32 1.07
C GLU A 157 19.12 0.68 2.14
N ALA A 158 19.00 0.23 3.40
CA ALA A 158 18.73 1.12 4.52
C ALA A 158 19.84 2.17 4.70
N LEU A 159 21.10 1.78 4.58
CA LEU A 159 22.24 2.72 4.61
C LEU A 159 22.21 3.67 3.41
N ASN A 160 21.89 3.19 2.22
CA ASN A 160 21.75 4.04 1.02
C ASN A 160 20.64 5.09 1.21
N VAL A 161 19.52 4.72 1.80
CA VAL A 161 18.41 5.65 2.13
C VAL A 161 18.88 6.72 3.11
N MET A 162 19.62 6.33 4.16
CA MET A 162 20.14 7.27 5.16
C MET A 162 21.17 8.24 4.55
N ALA A 163 22.04 7.75 3.66
CA ALA A 163 23.01 8.57 2.95
C ALA A 163 22.31 9.57 2.01
N ALA A 164 21.33 9.10 1.23
CA ALA A 164 20.53 9.94 0.34
C ALA A 164 19.72 11.00 1.11
N ALA A 165 19.17 10.64 2.27
CA ALA A 165 18.48 11.59 3.14
C ALA A 165 19.41 12.71 3.59
N LYS A 166 20.61 12.37 4.04
CA LYS A 166 21.63 13.34 4.46
C LYS A 166 22.07 14.24 3.31
N GLU A 167 22.28 13.69 2.12
CA GLU A 167 22.66 14.44 0.92
C GLU A 167 21.58 15.47 0.51
N LYS A 168 20.29 15.08 0.66
CA LYS A 168 19.14 15.93 0.35
C LYS A 168 18.75 16.89 1.48
N GLY A 169 19.46 16.89 2.60
CA GLY A 169 19.15 17.74 3.75
C GLY A 169 17.90 17.29 4.52
N VAL A 170 17.41 16.09 4.27
CA VAL A 170 16.30 15.49 5.01
C VAL A 170 16.83 14.97 6.35
N ASN A 171 16.15 15.28 7.44
CA ASN A 171 16.48 14.78 8.76
C ASN A 171 15.83 13.40 8.98
N PRO A 172 16.57 12.28 8.85
CA PRO A 172 16.01 10.96 9.11
C PRO A 172 16.03 10.71 10.62
N VAL A 173 14.85 10.57 11.21
CA VAL A 173 14.70 10.18 12.62
C VAL A 173 14.34 8.70 12.67
N SER A 174 15.33 7.85 12.90
CA SER A 174 15.04 6.49 13.35
C SER A 174 14.85 6.54 14.87
N TYR A 175 13.79 5.91 15.37
CA TYR A 175 13.54 5.87 16.80
C TYR A 175 14.67 5.13 17.52
N THR A 176 15.63 5.87 18.06
CA THR A 176 16.68 5.32 18.94
C THR A 176 16.20 5.11 20.38
N HIS A 177 14.95 5.46 20.68
CA HIS A 177 14.34 5.39 22.02
C HIS A 177 13.07 4.53 22.03
N LEU A 178 13.07 3.37 21.38
CA LEU A 178 12.09 2.34 21.69
C LEU A 178 12.52 1.66 23.00
N ARG A 179 12.11 2.20 24.12
CA ARG A 179 11.88 1.36 25.29
C ARG A 179 10.76 0.41 24.90
N ALA A 180 11.09 -0.85 24.69
CA ALA A 180 10.11 -1.90 24.70
C ALA A 180 9.36 -1.78 26.03
N HIS A 181 8.07 -1.45 26.00
CA HIS A 181 7.22 -1.74 27.12
C HIS A 181 7.07 -3.25 27.13
N GLU A 182 7.88 -3.89 27.94
CA GLU A 182 7.66 -5.26 28.35
C GLU A 182 6.35 -5.24 29.18
N THR A 183 5.29 -5.79 28.61
CA THR A 183 4.11 -6.26 29.33
C THR A 183 4.14 -7.76 29.36
#